data_84de296d53b9a1d88e8b3bad6f9b7e67
#
_entry.id   84de296d53b9a1d88e8b3bad6f9b7e67
#
_cell.length_a   1.000
_cell.length_b   1.000
_cell.length_c   1.000
_cell.angle_alpha   90.00
_cell.angle_beta   90.00
_cell.angle_gamma   90.00
#
_symmetry.space_group_name_H-M   'P 1'
#
loop_
_entity.id
_entity.type
_entity.pdbx_description
1 polymer ?
#
loop_
_entity_poly.entity_id
_entity_poly.type
_entity_poly.pdbx_seq_one_letter_code
_entity_poly.pdbx_strand_id
1 'polypeptide(L)'
;NNELPTVIVTIISVNNLDERVRTRLTDARLCRVLTLDETLPASEYSWGPEFELQKGMTFINFRRRNNLSMELQDNLDEAYRIAFDFAKSPEGWLVFMGETGCGKTHLAAAIVNYRYEAGKPALFVVVPEFLDHLRSAFSPDSKVSYDRFFDSVKTAPLLVLDDFGEQSTTPWVREKLYQLINYRYNGRLPSVITTRLSFDEILGEVDSAISSRLVDQRTSLPFNIMAPDFRGDRRAGKKRSSSRSKNESSR
;
A
#
# COMPACT_ATOMS: atom_id res chain seq x y z
N ASN A 1 18.25 25.84 43.08
CA ASN A 1 17.65 25.71 41.74
C ASN A 1 16.54 24.70 41.84
N ASN A 2 15.30 25.16 41.85
CA ASN A 2 14.14 24.27 41.71
C ASN A 2 13.98 23.94 40.23
N GLU A 3 14.44 22.77 39.81
CA GLU A 3 14.19 22.24 38.48
C GLU A 3 12.74 21.76 38.42
N LEU A 4 11.88 22.61 37.86
CA LEU A 4 10.46 22.26 37.63
C LEU A 4 10.30 21.54 36.32
N PRO A 5 9.58 20.41 36.25
CA PRO A 5 9.28 19.71 35.02
C PRO A 5 8.48 20.64 34.09
N THR A 6 8.99 20.86 32.90
CA THR A 6 8.40 21.78 31.90
C THR A 6 8.20 21.04 30.59
N VAL A 7 7.03 21.21 29.97
CA VAL A 7 6.72 20.70 28.61
C VAL A 7 6.63 21.92 27.68
N ILE A 8 7.42 21.89 26.62
CA ILE A 8 7.40 22.93 25.57
C ILE A 8 6.89 22.27 24.30
N VAL A 9 5.83 22.83 23.73
CA VAL A 9 5.28 22.41 22.42
C VAL A 9 5.57 23.51 21.42
N THR A 10 6.15 23.14 20.28
CA THR A 10 6.44 24.07 19.17
C THR A 10 6.13 23.43 17.84
N ILE A 11 5.65 24.23 16.89
CA ILE A 11 5.46 23.85 15.48
C ILE A 11 6.72 24.13 14.63
N ILE A 12 7.72 24.78 15.20
CA ILE A 12 8.97 25.12 14.53
C ILE A 12 9.99 24.02 14.85
N SER A 13 10.67 23.49 13.82
CA SER A 13 11.78 22.56 14.03
C SER A 13 12.80 23.12 15.01
N VAL A 14 13.31 22.29 15.93
CA VAL A 14 14.33 22.68 16.91
C VAL A 14 15.54 23.32 16.22
N ASN A 15 15.87 22.89 15.01
CA ASN A 15 16.98 23.43 14.22
C ASN A 15 16.75 24.88 13.73
N ASN A 16 15.50 25.32 13.68
CA ASN A 16 15.10 26.67 13.24
C ASN A 16 14.83 27.63 14.39
N LEU A 17 15.05 27.20 15.64
CA LEU A 17 14.93 28.03 16.82
C LEU A 17 16.20 28.89 17.03
N ASP A 18 16.05 29.99 17.78
CA ASP A 18 17.17 30.80 18.22
C ASP A 18 18.26 29.94 18.87
N GLU A 19 19.52 30.25 18.60
CA GLU A 19 20.67 29.45 19.02
C GLU A 19 20.72 29.18 20.52
N ARG A 20 20.34 30.15 21.35
CA ARG A 20 20.33 30.01 22.82
C ARG A 20 19.26 29.03 23.30
N VAL A 21 18.10 29.05 22.66
CA VAL A 21 16.99 28.13 22.93
C VAL A 21 17.33 26.72 22.44
N ARG A 22 17.85 26.64 21.22
CA ARG A 22 18.25 25.36 20.60
C ARG A 22 19.28 24.62 21.44
N THR A 23 20.34 25.28 21.87
CA THR A 23 21.41 24.69 22.69
C THR A 23 20.88 24.10 24.00
N ARG A 24 19.89 24.73 24.64
CA ARG A 24 19.27 24.22 25.86
C ARG A 24 18.33 23.05 25.61
N LEU A 25 17.56 23.09 24.54
CA LEU A 25 16.60 22.05 24.17
C LEU A 25 17.30 20.79 23.64
N THR A 26 18.49 20.91 23.06
CA THR A 26 19.29 19.77 22.59
C THR A 26 20.22 19.16 23.63
N ASP A 27 20.34 19.74 24.83
CA ASP A 27 21.10 19.13 25.93
C ASP A 27 20.32 17.92 26.48
N ALA A 28 20.79 16.72 26.13
CA ALA A 28 20.14 15.44 26.51
C ALA A 28 20.06 15.21 28.03
N ARG A 29 20.82 15.98 28.84
CA ARG A 29 20.76 15.91 30.30
C ARG A 29 19.59 16.72 30.86
N LEU A 30 19.13 17.72 30.13
CA LEU A 30 18.10 18.65 30.57
C LEU A 30 16.76 18.41 29.89
N CYS A 31 16.79 18.02 28.63
CA CYS A 31 15.61 17.93 27.80
C CYS A 31 15.55 16.61 27.02
N ARG A 32 14.35 16.06 26.89
CA ARG A 32 14.04 15.01 25.94
C ARG A 32 13.21 15.63 24.81
N VAL A 33 13.81 15.77 23.62
CA VAL A 33 13.09 16.21 22.43
C VAL A 33 12.33 15.04 21.86
N LEU A 34 11.02 15.19 21.75
CA LEU A 34 10.14 14.27 21.01
C LEU A 34 9.67 15.07 19.78
N THR A 35 10.21 14.75 18.64
CA THR A 35 9.64 15.24 17.37
C THR A 35 8.41 14.39 17.12
N LEU A 36 7.24 15.01 17.19
CA LEU A 36 6.05 14.45 16.58
C LEU A 36 6.24 14.76 15.09
N ASP A 37 6.87 13.84 14.38
CA ASP A 37 6.85 13.94 12.93
C ASP A 37 5.39 14.05 12.53
N GLU A 38 5.06 15.09 11.78
CA GLU A 38 3.96 15.02 10.84
C GLU A 38 4.30 13.87 9.88
N THR A 39 4.11 12.64 10.35
CA THR A 39 3.71 11.59 9.43
C THR A 39 2.45 12.18 8.82
N LEU A 40 2.58 12.68 7.60
CA LEU A 40 1.47 13.22 6.85
C LEU A 40 0.30 12.30 7.12
N PRO A 41 -0.79 12.82 7.70
CA PRO A 41 -1.89 11.96 8.08
C PRO A 41 -2.21 11.13 6.84
N ALA A 42 -2.42 9.84 7.00
CA ALA A 42 -2.81 8.96 5.89
C ALA A 42 -4.00 9.54 5.11
N SER A 43 -4.76 10.47 5.73
CA SER A 43 -5.81 11.26 5.12
C SER A 43 -5.34 12.23 4.02
N GLU A 44 -4.08 12.70 4.01
CA GLU A 44 -3.58 13.58 2.92
C GLU A 44 -3.21 12.80 1.65
N TYR A 45 -3.01 11.48 1.76
CA TYR A 45 -2.73 10.58 0.64
C TYR A 45 -3.90 9.65 0.30
N SER A 46 -5.02 9.84 0.99
CA SER A 46 -6.25 9.09 0.78
C SER A 46 -7.11 9.82 -0.24
N TRP A 47 -6.84 9.61 -1.52
CA TRP A 47 -7.47 10.33 -2.61
C TRP A 47 -8.59 9.51 -3.23
N GLY A 48 -9.79 10.08 -3.28
CA GLY A 48 -10.92 9.57 -4.05
C GLY A 48 -11.84 8.57 -3.34
N PRO A 49 -12.93 8.19 -4.01
CA PRO A 49 -13.96 7.27 -3.49
C PRO A 49 -13.44 5.84 -3.23
N GLU A 50 -12.32 5.46 -3.84
CA GLU A 50 -11.69 4.14 -3.67
C GLU A 50 -11.12 3.94 -2.28
N PHE A 51 -10.67 5.00 -1.61
CA PHE A 51 -10.19 4.94 -0.23
C PHE A 51 -11.24 4.46 0.76
N GLU A 52 -12.49 4.91 0.63
CA GLU A 52 -13.58 4.43 1.49
C GLU A 52 -13.87 2.94 1.27
N LEU A 53 -13.70 2.46 0.03
CA LEU A 53 -13.79 1.03 -0.28
C LEU A 53 -12.66 0.23 0.39
N GLN A 54 -11.44 0.76 0.36
CA GLN A 54 -10.25 0.12 0.94
C GLN A 54 -10.33 0.01 2.47
N LYS A 55 -10.96 0.96 3.17
CA LYS A 55 -11.20 0.87 4.63
C LYS A 55 -11.99 -0.38 5.03
N GLY A 56 -12.88 -0.84 4.17
CA GLY A 56 -13.64 -2.07 4.38
C GLY A 56 -12.88 -3.36 4.03
N MET A 57 -11.70 -3.26 3.42
CA MET A 57 -10.90 -4.41 3.01
C MET A 57 -9.94 -4.83 4.14
N THR A 58 -10.44 -5.58 5.10
CA THR A 58 -9.68 -6.10 6.24
C THR A 58 -9.49 -7.61 6.14
N PHE A 59 -8.56 -8.17 6.93
CA PHE A 59 -8.39 -9.61 7.04
C PHE A 59 -9.66 -10.31 7.54
N ILE A 60 -10.44 -9.68 8.40
CA ILE A 60 -11.72 -10.21 8.93
C ILE A 60 -12.76 -10.29 7.81
N ASN A 61 -12.76 -9.31 6.91
CA ASN A 61 -13.72 -9.24 5.82
C ASN A 61 -13.30 -10.04 4.58
N PHE A 62 -12.09 -10.61 4.57
CA PHE A 62 -11.62 -11.48 3.50
C PHE A 62 -12.39 -12.79 3.52
N ARG A 63 -13.15 -13.07 2.46
CA ARG A 63 -14.02 -14.24 2.41
C ARG A 63 -13.28 -15.42 1.79
N ARG A 64 -13.15 -16.50 2.55
CA ARG A 64 -12.82 -17.83 2.02
C ARG A 64 -13.96 -18.30 1.12
N ARG A 65 -13.61 -18.92 0.01
CA ARG A 65 -14.56 -19.30 -1.05
C ARG A 65 -14.72 -20.82 -1.05
N ASN A 66 -15.71 -21.33 -0.30
CA ASN A 66 -15.97 -22.76 -0.15
C ASN A 66 -16.53 -23.43 -1.43
N ASN A 67 -16.82 -22.66 -2.49
CA ASN A 67 -17.30 -23.12 -3.79
C ASN A 67 -16.17 -23.40 -4.80
N LEU A 68 -14.92 -23.19 -4.43
CA LEU A 68 -13.75 -23.46 -5.25
C LEU A 68 -13.28 -24.91 -5.08
N SER A 69 -12.45 -25.40 -6.00
CA SER A 69 -11.70 -26.65 -5.80
C SER A 69 -10.78 -26.53 -4.59
N MET A 70 -10.39 -27.67 -4.00
CA MET A 70 -9.51 -27.70 -2.83
C MET A 70 -8.18 -26.98 -3.10
N GLU A 71 -7.59 -27.22 -4.26
CA GLU A 71 -6.34 -26.57 -4.70
C GLU A 71 -6.45 -25.03 -4.70
N LEU A 72 -7.56 -24.49 -5.22
CA LEU A 72 -7.78 -23.03 -5.25
C LEU A 72 -8.08 -22.46 -3.86
N GLN A 73 -8.73 -23.25 -2.99
CA GLN A 73 -8.94 -22.87 -1.60
C GLN A 73 -7.62 -22.81 -0.85
N ASP A 74 -6.78 -23.84 -0.99
CA ASP A 74 -5.45 -23.92 -0.36
C ASP A 74 -4.56 -22.77 -0.84
N ASN A 75 -4.56 -22.45 -2.14
CA ASN A 75 -3.81 -21.29 -2.68
C ASN A 75 -4.30 -19.97 -2.09
N LEU A 76 -5.62 -19.80 -1.95
CA LEU A 76 -6.19 -18.56 -1.41
C LEU A 76 -5.92 -18.43 0.10
N ASP A 77 -5.97 -19.54 0.84
CA ASP A 77 -5.62 -19.59 2.26
C ASP A 77 -4.12 -19.30 2.48
N GLU A 78 -3.25 -19.79 1.59
CA GLU A 78 -1.83 -19.48 1.61
C GLU A 78 -1.57 -18.00 1.29
N ALA A 79 -2.25 -17.41 0.29
CA ALA A 79 -2.17 -15.99 0.01
C ALA A 79 -2.57 -15.14 1.24
N TYR A 80 -3.64 -15.54 1.92
CA TYR A 80 -4.07 -14.89 3.16
C TYR A 80 -3.01 -15.00 4.26
N ARG A 81 -2.44 -16.19 4.47
CA ARG A 81 -1.42 -16.45 5.49
C ARG A 81 -0.18 -15.60 5.24
N ILE A 82 0.33 -15.59 4.01
CA ILE A 82 1.48 -14.77 3.60
C ILE A 82 1.21 -13.28 3.86
N ALA A 83 0.04 -12.79 3.44
CA ALA A 83 -0.35 -11.39 3.67
C ALA A 83 -0.41 -11.03 5.16
N PHE A 84 -1.01 -11.91 5.98
CA PHE A 84 -1.18 -11.68 7.40
C PHE A 84 0.16 -11.71 8.16
N ASP A 85 1.07 -12.63 7.80
CA ASP A 85 2.39 -12.71 8.41
C ASP A 85 3.25 -11.50 7.99
N PHE A 86 3.16 -11.08 6.72
CA PHE A 86 3.81 -9.86 6.26
C PHE A 86 3.29 -8.60 6.98
N ALA A 87 1.98 -8.51 7.25
CA ALA A 87 1.41 -7.39 8.00
C ALA A 87 1.97 -7.26 9.42
N LYS A 88 2.27 -8.36 10.09
CA LYS A 88 2.86 -8.37 11.44
C LYS A 88 4.30 -7.87 11.44
N SER A 89 5.11 -8.37 10.51
CA SER A 89 6.53 -8.08 10.39
C SER A 89 6.93 -7.90 8.92
N PRO A 90 6.70 -6.71 8.34
CA PRO A 90 7.04 -6.47 6.94
C PRO A 90 8.55 -6.51 6.73
N GLU A 91 8.99 -7.45 5.91
CA GLU A 91 10.38 -7.55 5.43
C GLU A 91 10.40 -7.84 3.94
N GLY A 92 11.28 -7.16 3.21
CA GLY A 92 11.38 -7.35 1.78
C GLY A 92 10.11 -6.93 1.03
N TRP A 93 9.84 -7.59 -0.06
CA TRP A 93 8.74 -7.28 -0.96
C TRP A 93 7.80 -8.46 -1.12
N LEU A 94 6.51 -8.19 -1.12
CA LEU A 94 5.45 -9.16 -1.43
C LEU A 94 4.81 -8.75 -2.76
N VAL A 95 4.89 -9.63 -3.76
CA VAL A 95 4.34 -9.37 -5.10
C VAL A 95 3.16 -10.32 -5.35
N PHE A 96 1.94 -9.81 -5.25
CA PHE A 96 0.74 -10.57 -5.58
C PHE A 96 0.42 -10.46 -7.07
N MET A 97 0.44 -11.59 -7.75
CA MET A 97 0.06 -11.75 -9.16
C MET A 97 -1.30 -12.46 -9.26
N GLY A 98 -1.96 -12.35 -10.41
CA GLY A 98 -3.18 -13.11 -10.71
C GLY A 98 -4.27 -12.26 -11.35
N GLU A 99 -5.34 -12.92 -11.76
CA GLU A 99 -6.47 -12.33 -12.49
C GLU A 99 -7.22 -11.25 -11.70
N THR A 100 -7.97 -10.43 -12.42
CA THR A 100 -8.86 -9.43 -11.83
C THR A 100 -9.86 -10.09 -10.88
N GLY A 101 -10.06 -9.48 -9.70
CA GLY A 101 -11.05 -9.95 -8.73
C GLY A 101 -10.64 -11.20 -7.94
N CYS A 102 -9.42 -11.72 -8.07
CA CYS A 102 -8.92 -12.87 -7.28
C CYS A 102 -8.64 -12.53 -5.81
N GLY A 103 -8.50 -11.24 -5.44
CA GLY A 103 -8.34 -10.80 -4.04
C GLY A 103 -7.06 -10.03 -3.73
N LYS A 104 -6.19 -9.76 -4.71
CA LYS A 104 -4.91 -9.03 -4.53
C LYS A 104 -5.06 -7.70 -3.78
N THR A 105 -5.85 -6.80 -4.35
CA THR A 105 -6.13 -5.48 -3.76
C THR A 105 -6.71 -5.59 -2.35
N HIS A 106 -7.60 -6.56 -2.10
CA HIS A 106 -8.16 -6.78 -0.78
C HIS A 106 -7.08 -7.16 0.25
N LEU A 107 -6.21 -8.13 -0.08
CA LEU A 107 -5.13 -8.55 0.82
C LEU A 107 -4.10 -7.42 1.03
N ALA A 108 -3.77 -6.69 -0.01
CA ALA A 108 -2.87 -5.54 0.08
C ALA A 108 -3.44 -4.41 0.97
N ALA A 109 -4.73 -4.09 0.81
CA ALA A 109 -5.42 -3.14 1.67
C ALA A 109 -5.56 -3.65 3.12
N ALA A 110 -5.81 -4.95 3.31
CA ALA A 110 -5.87 -5.57 4.63
C ALA A 110 -4.54 -5.45 5.39
N ILE A 111 -3.40 -5.56 4.70
CA ILE A 111 -2.08 -5.33 5.28
C ILE A 111 -1.98 -3.89 5.82
N VAL A 112 -2.37 -2.89 5.02
CA VAL A 112 -2.33 -1.47 5.43
C VAL A 112 -3.25 -1.21 6.61
N ASN A 113 -4.50 -1.70 6.55
CA ASN A 113 -5.47 -1.52 7.63
C ASN A 113 -4.98 -2.14 8.94
N TYR A 114 -4.43 -3.36 8.90
CA TYR A 114 -3.84 -4.01 10.07
C TYR A 114 -2.69 -3.18 10.68
N ARG A 115 -1.82 -2.63 9.85
CA ARG A 115 -0.71 -1.78 10.29
C ARG A 115 -1.22 -0.48 10.91
N TYR A 116 -2.22 0.12 10.30
CA TYR A 116 -2.82 1.35 10.77
C TYR A 116 -3.49 1.17 12.14
N GLU A 117 -4.25 0.09 12.33
CA GLU A 117 -4.85 -0.27 13.62
C GLU A 117 -3.79 -0.49 14.71
N ALA A 118 -2.60 -0.97 14.34
CA ALA A 118 -1.45 -1.13 15.25
C ALA A 118 -0.65 0.18 15.48
N GLY A 119 -1.10 1.33 14.96
CA GLY A 119 -0.40 2.61 15.05
C GLY A 119 0.91 2.67 14.27
N LYS A 120 1.09 1.81 13.26
CA LYS A 120 2.29 1.73 12.44
C LYS A 120 2.02 2.33 11.05
N PRO A 121 2.86 3.26 10.57
CA PRO A 121 2.60 3.94 9.30
C PRO A 121 2.72 2.98 8.11
N ALA A 122 1.77 3.05 7.21
CA ALA A 122 1.75 2.35 5.93
C ALA A 122 0.99 3.22 4.90
N LEU A 123 1.41 3.17 3.65
CA LEU A 123 0.82 3.96 2.57
C LEU A 123 0.29 3.03 1.47
N PHE A 124 -0.95 3.25 1.05
CA PHE A 124 -1.56 2.56 -0.08
C PHE A 124 -1.69 3.51 -1.27
N VAL A 125 -1.21 3.07 -2.42
CA VAL A 125 -1.16 3.86 -3.64
C VAL A 125 -1.62 3.00 -4.81
N VAL A 126 -2.61 3.48 -5.56
CA VAL A 126 -3.00 2.93 -6.86
C VAL A 126 -2.09 3.54 -7.92
N VAL A 127 -1.28 2.72 -8.60
CA VAL A 127 -0.20 3.21 -9.46
C VAL A 127 -0.66 4.14 -10.58
N PRO A 128 -1.72 3.85 -11.35
CA PRO A 128 -2.21 4.79 -12.36
C PRO A 128 -2.57 6.16 -11.79
N GLU A 129 -3.32 6.21 -10.68
CA GLU A 129 -3.74 7.45 -10.03
C GLU A 129 -2.55 8.24 -9.47
N PHE A 130 -1.60 7.55 -8.85
CA PHE A 130 -0.37 8.14 -8.36
C PHE A 130 0.38 8.88 -9.48
N LEU A 131 0.51 8.26 -10.65
CA LEU A 131 1.19 8.86 -11.79
C LEU A 131 0.43 10.07 -12.34
N ASP A 132 -0.90 10.03 -12.34
CA ASP A 132 -1.72 11.16 -12.76
C ASP A 132 -1.64 12.32 -11.77
N HIS A 133 -1.60 12.04 -10.47
CA HIS A 133 -1.34 13.07 -9.45
C HIS A 133 0.06 13.67 -9.58
N LEU A 134 1.07 12.85 -9.83
CA LEU A 134 2.42 13.36 -10.09
C LEU A 134 2.47 14.29 -11.31
N ARG A 135 1.73 13.97 -12.38
CA ARG A 135 1.64 14.84 -13.56
C ARG A 135 0.95 16.17 -13.22
N SER A 136 -0.14 16.11 -12.47
CA SER A 136 -0.89 17.32 -12.09
C SER A 136 -0.08 18.23 -11.15
N ALA A 137 0.82 17.67 -10.34
CA ALA A 137 1.69 18.45 -9.44
C ALA A 137 2.74 19.31 -10.17
N PHE A 138 2.99 19.07 -11.47
CA PHE A 138 3.81 19.95 -12.31
C PHE A 138 3.12 21.24 -12.73
N SER A 139 1.80 21.35 -12.54
CA SER A 139 1.09 22.60 -12.86
C SER A 139 1.55 23.74 -11.95
N PRO A 140 1.79 24.96 -12.47
CA PRO A 140 2.13 26.13 -11.66
C PRO A 140 1.10 26.47 -10.58
N ASP A 141 -0.16 26.05 -10.78
CA ASP A 141 -1.27 26.28 -9.85
C ASP A 141 -1.42 25.16 -8.80
N SER A 142 -0.53 24.17 -8.81
CA SER A 142 -0.60 23.05 -7.87
C SER A 142 -0.27 23.50 -6.45
N LYS A 143 -1.17 23.21 -5.51
CA LYS A 143 -0.96 23.45 -4.07
C LYS A 143 -0.02 22.42 -3.43
N VAL A 144 0.24 21.30 -4.10
CA VAL A 144 1.07 20.22 -3.61
C VAL A 144 2.42 20.29 -4.30
N SER A 145 3.49 20.34 -3.50
CA SER A 145 4.85 20.23 -4.04
C SER A 145 5.09 18.82 -4.57
N TYR A 146 5.41 18.73 -5.85
CA TYR A 146 5.78 17.48 -6.52
C TYR A 146 6.83 16.69 -5.73
N ASP A 147 7.91 17.37 -5.33
CA ASP A 147 9.03 16.71 -4.64
C ASP A 147 8.60 16.13 -3.29
N ARG A 148 7.83 16.87 -2.51
CA ARG A 148 7.32 16.38 -1.22
C ARG A 148 6.40 15.18 -1.39
N PHE A 149 5.51 15.22 -2.35
CA PHE A 149 4.59 14.12 -2.61
C PHE A 149 5.35 12.86 -3.06
N PHE A 150 6.24 12.98 -4.05
CA PHE A 150 7.05 11.87 -4.53
C PHE A 150 7.95 11.30 -3.44
N ASP A 151 8.61 12.15 -2.65
CA ASP A 151 9.49 11.73 -1.56
C ASP A 151 8.72 11.00 -0.46
N SER A 152 7.52 11.44 -0.11
CA SER A 152 6.70 10.76 0.90
C SER A 152 6.30 9.34 0.47
N VAL A 153 5.93 9.14 -0.80
CA VAL A 153 5.64 7.81 -1.34
C VAL A 153 6.90 6.95 -1.35
N LYS A 154 8.02 7.54 -1.81
CA LYS A 154 9.30 6.85 -1.92
C LYS A 154 9.84 6.38 -0.57
N THR A 155 9.68 7.19 0.49
CA THR A 155 10.23 6.95 1.83
C THR A 155 9.25 6.30 2.82
N ALA A 156 8.01 6.04 2.41
CA ALA A 156 7.00 5.41 3.28
C ALA A 156 7.54 4.13 3.95
N PRO A 157 7.37 3.95 5.27
CA PRO A 157 7.89 2.78 6.00
C PRO A 157 7.39 1.45 5.45
N LEU A 158 6.13 1.40 5.03
CA LEU A 158 5.54 0.33 4.22
C LEU A 158 4.75 0.97 3.09
N LEU A 159 4.99 0.53 1.85
CA LEU A 159 4.28 1.02 0.68
C LEU A 159 3.53 -0.13 -0.01
N VAL A 160 2.27 0.10 -0.31
CA VAL A 160 1.50 -0.72 -1.25
C VAL A 160 1.41 0.00 -2.58
N LEU A 161 1.80 -0.67 -3.66
CA LEU A 161 1.64 -0.27 -5.06
C LEU A 161 0.59 -1.18 -5.70
N ASP A 162 -0.65 -0.72 -5.76
CA ASP A 162 -1.76 -1.49 -6.31
C ASP A 162 -1.91 -1.24 -7.82
N ASP A 163 -2.35 -2.27 -8.55
CA ASP A 163 -2.53 -2.28 -10.00
C ASP A 163 -1.27 -1.86 -10.79
N PHE A 164 -0.10 -2.37 -10.36
CA PHE A 164 1.16 -2.18 -11.06
C PHE A 164 1.12 -2.89 -12.43
N GLY A 165 1.52 -2.18 -13.49
CA GLY A 165 1.49 -2.68 -14.87
C GLY A 165 0.27 -2.22 -15.67
N GLU A 166 -0.75 -1.61 -15.04
CA GLU A 166 -1.96 -1.10 -15.71
C GLU A 166 -1.76 0.30 -16.31
N GLN A 167 -0.68 0.97 -15.98
CA GLN A 167 -0.38 2.32 -16.46
C GLN A 167 0.15 2.32 -17.89
N SER A 168 -0.10 3.40 -18.64
CA SER A 168 0.52 3.62 -19.94
C SER A 168 2.03 3.78 -19.81
N THR A 169 2.81 3.05 -20.61
CA THR A 169 4.28 3.04 -20.60
C THR A 169 4.87 4.18 -21.41
N THR A 170 4.93 5.38 -20.83
CA THR A 170 5.71 6.50 -21.41
C THR A 170 7.13 6.51 -20.82
N PRO A 171 8.13 7.14 -21.48
CA PRO A 171 9.48 7.28 -20.93
C PRO A 171 9.47 7.93 -19.55
N TRP A 172 8.63 8.94 -19.31
CA TRP A 172 8.48 9.59 -18.02
C TRP A 172 7.94 8.66 -16.94
N VAL A 173 6.89 7.88 -17.24
CA VAL A 173 6.34 6.88 -16.31
C VAL A 173 7.39 5.85 -15.93
N ARG A 174 8.12 5.34 -16.91
CA ARG A 174 9.21 4.38 -16.72
C ARG A 174 10.28 4.93 -15.78
N GLU A 175 10.71 6.17 -16.02
CA GLU A 175 11.67 6.86 -15.17
C GLU A 175 11.20 7.00 -13.74
N LYS A 176 9.93 7.44 -13.52
CA LYS A 176 9.40 7.65 -12.17
C LYS A 176 9.23 6.34 -11.40
N LEU A 177 8.71 5.31 -12.02
CA LEU A 177 8.62 3.98 -11.42
C LEU A 177 10.00 3.41 -11.13
N TYR A 178 10.96 3.56 -12.03
CA TYR A 178 12.34 3.14 -11.77
C TYR A 178 12.94 3.86 -10.56
N GLN A 179 12.79 5.18 -10.46
CA GLN A 179 13.26 5.96 -9.31
C GLN A 179 12.65 5.47 -7.99
N LEU A 180 11.34 5.25 -7.96
CA LEU A 180 10.61 4.75 -6.80
C LEU A 180 11.09 3.35 -6.39
N ILE A 181 11.04 2.40 -7.33
CA ILE A 181 11.40 1.00 -7.13
C ILE A 181 12.87 0.87 -6.73
N ASN A 182 13.79 1.57 -7.43
CA ASN A 182 15.22 1.53 -7.14
C ASN A 182 15.56 2.09 -5.75
N TYR A 183 14.93 3.19 -5.35
CA TYR A 183 15.13 3.76 -4.02
C TYR A 183 14.72 2.78 -2.93
N ARG A 184 13.51 2.19 -3.05
CA ARG A 184 12.98 1.26 -2.04
C ARG A 184 13.77 -0.04 -1.98
N TYR A 185 14.20 -0.54 -3.13
CA TYR A 185 15.04 -1.74 -3.21
C TYR A 185 16.39 -1.53 -2.50
N ASN A 186 17.09 -0.43 -2.81
CA ASN A 186 18.38 -0.11 -2.20
C ASN A 186 18.24 0.21 -0.69
N GLY A 187 17.16 0.86 -0.29
CA GLY A 187 16.83 1.15 1.11
C GLY A 187 16.26 -0.05 1.88
N ARG A 188 16.05 -1.21 1.23
CA ARG A 188 15.39 -2.39 1.81
C ARG A 188 14.05 -2.05 2.46
N LEU A 189 13.32 -1.10 1.88
CA LEU A 189 12.05 -0.65 2.42
C LEU A 189 10.94 -1.65 2.05
N PRO A 190 10.19 -2.16 3.03
CA PRO A 190 9.11 -3.13 2.81
C PRO A 190 8.08 -2.61 1.81
N SER A 191 7.71 -3.44 0.83
CA SER A 191 6.76 -3.06 -0.20
C SER A 191 5.81 -4.21 -0.54
N VAL A 192 4.55 -3.88 -0.82
CA VAL A 192 3.58 -4.81 -1.39
C VAL A 192 3.22 -4.32 -2.78
N ILE A 193 3.26 -5.20 -3.75
CA ILE A 193 2.94 -4.87 -5.14
C ILE A 193 1.84 -5.81 -5.60
N THR A 194 0.77 -5.29 -6.19
CA THR A 194 -0.23 -6.12 -6.86
C THR A 194 -0.19 -5.88 -8.36
N THR A 195 -0.33 -6.92 -9.12
CA THR A 195 -0.32 -6.84 -10.59
C THR A 195 -1.19 -7.94 -11.21
N ARG A 196 -1.67 -7.71 -12.42
CA ARG A 196 -2.29 -8.76 -13.26
C ARG A 196 -1.26 -9.51 -14.07
N LEU A 197 -0.07 -8.94 -14.24
CA LEU A 197 0.98 -9.56 -15.01
C LEU A 197 1.40 -10.88 -14.37
N SER A 198 1.55 -11.91 -15.17
CA SER A 198 2.19 -13.16 -14.80
C SER A 198 3.69 -12.96 -14.58
N PHE A 199 4.34 -13.97 -14.04
CA PHE A 199 5.79 -13.91 -13.83
C PHE A 199 6.57 -13.70 -15.15
N ASP A 200 6.14 -14.36 -16.22
CA ASP A 200 6.76 -14.26 -17.54
C ASP A 200 6.52 -12.86 -18.17
N GLU A 201 5.34 -12.31 -18.01
CA GLU A 201 5.02 -10.94 -18.46
C GLU A 201 5.79 -9.89 -17.67
N ILE A 202 6.00 -10.06 -16.36
CA ILE A 202 6.87 -9.18 -15.57
C ILE A 202 8.29 -9.20 -16.16
N LEU A 203 8.82 -10.35 -16.52
CA LEU A 203 10.15 -10.47 -17.11
C LEU A 203 10.23 -9.94 -18.55
N GLY A 204 9.17 -10.07 -19.33
CA GLY A 204 9.15 -9.73 -20.76
C GLY A 204 8.69 -8.31 -21.08
N GLU A 205 7.74 -7.77 -20.33
CA GLU A 205 7.05 -6.51 -20.68
C GLU A 205 7.44 -5.33 -19.78
N VAL A 206 7.84 -5.62 -18.52
CA VAL A 206 8.29 -4.59 -17.58
C VAL A 206 9.76 -4.27 -17.85
N ASP A 207 10.14 -2.99 -17.69
CA ASP A 207 11.54 -2.56 -17.78
C ASP A 207 12.46 -3.49 -16.99
N SER A 208 13.54 -3.95 -17.63
CA SER A 208 14.43 -4.98 -17.09
C SER A 208 15.05 -4.61 -15.74
N ALA A 209 15.30 -3.33 -15.51
CA ALA A 209 15.83 -2.86 -14.22
C ALA A 209 14.76 -2.88 -13.12
N ILE A 210 13.47 -2.74 -13.46
CA ILE A 210 12.36 -2.89 -12.52
C ILE A 210 12.07 -4.37 -12.31
N SER A 211 11.87 -5.13 -13.39
CA SER A 211 11.49 -6.55 -13.34
C SER A 211 12.49 -7.38 -12.53
N SER A 212 13.79 -7.17 -12.73
CA SER A 212 14.84 -7.89 -11.97
C SER A 212 14.73 -7.71 -10.45
N ARG A 213 14.21 -6.57 -9.99
CA ARG A 213 13.99 -6.31 -8.56
C ARG A 213 12.69 -6.94 -8.04
N LEU A 214 11.64 -6.94 -8.87
CA LEU A 214 10.35 -7.55 -8.52
C LEU A 214 10.46 -9.06 -8.33
N VAL A 215 11.40 -9.70 -9.04
CA VAL A 215 11.59 -11.17 -9.00
C VAL A 215 12.86 -11.60 -8.26
N ASP A 216 13.62 -10.69 -7.66
CA ASP A 216 14.82 -11.05 -6.88
C ASP A 216 14.42 -11.83 -5.61
N GLN A 217 14.62 -13.14 -5.62
CA GLN A 217 14.25 -14.06 -4.53
C GLN A 217 14.89 -13.73 -3.17
N ARG A 218 15.94 -12.91 -3.13
CA ARG A 218 16.56 -12.45 -1.87
C ARG A 218 15.76 -11.35 -1.19
N THR A 219 14.93 -10.64 -1.96
CA THR A 219 14.21 -9.46 -1.50
C THR A 219 12.71 -9.61 -1.68
N SER A 220 12.26 -10.31 -2.71
CA SER A 220 10.87 -10.38 -3.14
C SER A 220 10.31 -11.78 -3.01
N LEU A 221 9.07 -11.87 -2.56
CA LEU A 221 8.24 -13.07 -2.55
C LEU A 221 7.10 -12.90 -3.56
N PRO A 222 7.28 -13.33 -4.82
CA PRO A 222 6.18 -13.36 -5.78
C PRO A 222 5.22 -14.50 -5.47
N PHE A 223 3.93 -14.21 -5.45
CA PHE A 223 2.87 -15.18 -5.19
C PHE A 223 1.71 -15.01 -6.16
N ASN A 224 1.36 -16.09 -6.88
CA ASN A 224 0.24 -16.09 -7.81
C ASN A 224 -1.06 -16.56 -7.13
N ILE A 225 -2.06 -15.66 -7.08
CA ILE A 225 -3.39 -15.98 -6.58
C ILE A 225 -4.22 -16.55 -7.73
N MET A 226 -4.48 -17.86 -7.69
CA MET A 226 -5.14 -18.60 -8.76
C MET A 226 -6.68 -18.52 -8.72
N ALA A 227 -7.26 -17.91 -7.68
CA ALA A 227 -8.70 -17.81 -7.52
C ALA A 227 -9.34 -16.99 -8.67
N PRO A 228 -10.47 -17.43 -9.24
CA PRO A 228 -11.19 -16.66 -10.26
C PRO A 228 -11.87 -15.43 -9.66
N ASP A 229 -12.41 -14.54 -10.54
CA ASP A 229 -13.04 -13.28 -10.11
C ASP A 229 -14.18 -13.50 -9.10
N PHE A 230 -14.03 -12.94 -7.91
CA PHE A 230 -15.04 -12.95 -6.84
C PHE A 230 -16.30 -12.14 -7.18
N ARG A 231 -16.19 -11.09 -8.00
CA ARG A 231 -17.31 -10.21 -8.38
C ARG A 231 -18.37 -10.97 -9.21
N GLY A 232 -17.94 -11.97 -9.97
CA GLY A 232 -18.80 -12.85 -10.76
C GLY A 232 -19.73 -13.73 -9.91
N ASP A 233 -19.25 -14.26 -8.80
CA ASP A 233 -20.00 -15.15 -7.91
C ASP A 233 -21.18 -14.45 -7.23
N ARG A 234 -21.07 -13.18 -6.91
CA ARG A 234 -22.19 -12.38 -6.33
C ARG A 234 -23.35 -12.24 -7.29
N ARG A 235 -23.11 -12.19 -8.61
CA ARG A 235 -24.17 -12.11 -9.63
C ARG A 235 -24.90 -13.45 -9.80
N ALA A 236 -24.18 -14.56 -9.70
CA ALA A 236 -24.77 -15.90 -9.78
C ALA A 236 -25.65 -16.24 -8.56
N GLY A 237 -25.22 -15.84 -7.36
CA GLY A 237 -25.99 -16.04 -6.11
C GLY A 237 -27.31 -15.25 -6.07
N LYS A 238 -27.31 -13.98 -6.56
CA LYS A 238 -28.52 -13.16 -6.66
C LYS A 238 -29.54 -13.70 -7.67
N LYS A 239 -29.10 -14.29 -8.78
CA LYS A 239 -30.00 -14.91 -9.79
C LYS A 239 -30.65 -16.19 -9.23
N ARG A 240 -29.96 -16.99 -8.41
CA ARG A 240 -30.50 -18.21 -7.81
C ARG A 240 -31.53 -17.93 -6.70
N SER A 241 -31.34 -16.85 -5.92
CA SER A 241 -32.31 -16.46 -4.87
C SER A 241 -33.60 -15.88 -5.47
N SER A 242 -33.51 -15.15 -6.60
CA SER A 242 -34.69 -14.58 -7.26
C SER A 242 -35.51 -15.61 -8.05
N SER A 243 -34.92 -16.74 -8.48
CA SER A 243 -35.65 -17.83 -9.15
C SER A 243 -36.35 -18.78 -8.16
N ARG A 244 -35.83 -18.87 -6.91
CA ARG A 244 -36.46 -19.71 -5.88
C ARG A 244 -37.70 -19.08 -5.29
N SER A 245 -37.78 -17.74 -5.16
CA SER A 245 -38.95 -17.03 -4.64
C SER A 245 -40.15 -16.99 -5.62
N LYS A 246 -39.91 -17.23 -6.91
CA LYS A 246 -40.99 -17.27 -7.93
C LYS A 246 -41.67 -18.63 -8.05
N ASN A 247 -41.09 -19.72 -7.52
CA ASN A 247 -41.68 -21.05 -7.56
C ASN A 247 -42.50 -21.40 -6.29
N GLU A 248 -42.41 -20.60 -5.22
CA GLU A 248 -43.17 -20.84 -3.99
C GLU A 248 -44.48 -20.05 -3.94
N SER A 249 -44.72 -19.11 -4.86
CA SER A 249 -45.97 -18.34 -4.95
C SER A 249 -46.98 -18.90 -5.98
N SER A 250 -46.75 -20.12 -6.50
CA SER A 250 -47.61 -20.78 -7.50
C SER A 250 -48.02 -22.20 -7.05
N ARG A 251 -48.21 -22.39 -5.73
CA ARG A 251 -48.86 -23.60 -5.19
C ARG A 251 -49.92 -23.22 -4.19
#